data_476ab011d2d740251fb63047ccbfde6b
#
_entry.id   476ab011d2d740251fb63047ccbfde6b
#
_cell.length_a   1.000
_cell.length_b   1.000
_cell.length_c   1.000
_cell.angle_alpha   90.00
_cell.angle_beta   90.00
_cell.angle_gamma   90.00
#
_symmetry.space_group_name_H-M   'P 1'
#
loop_
_entity.id
_entity.type
_entity.pdbx_description
1 polymer ?
#
loop_
_entity_poly.entity_id
_entity_poly.type
_entity_poly.pdbx_seq_one_letter_code
_entity_poly.pdbx_strand_id
1 'polypeptide(L)'
;TPHQSSAASDVYKRQAMTTQDKATFDGEYYQINEAINQPKPLQKPYPPLWVCGGGEKVTLKLLAKYGDYGNWDVDVDGFIHKSKILKEHCNVQQREYSEIKKTLHTNVIIGDNQKDLDNKLKKIIEITGIPEEMYTSKPLVGVKEKVFETIDEFESVECDYLIAYVPDIVWGDTLDILKNKL
;
A
#
# COMPACT_ATOMS: atom_id res chain seq x y z
N THR A 1 -7.67 29.53 10.25
CA THR A 1 -7.51 28.45 9.23
C THR A 1 -6.54 27.44 9.78
N PRO A 2 -6.86 26.11 9.82
CA PRO A 2 -5.92 25.14 10.30
C PRO A 2 -4.69 25.13 9.39
N HIS A 3 -3.50 25.12 9.97
CA HIS A 3 -2.23 24.91 9.26
C HIS A 3 -2.31 23.59 8.51
N GLN A 4 -2.57 23.65 7.22
CA GLN A 4 -2.61 22.45 6.37
C GLN A 4 -1.17 22.06 6.04
N SER A 5 -0.75 20.84 6.41
CA SER A 5 0.51 20.30 5.95
C SER A 5 0.54 20.22 4.42
N SER A 6 1.71 20.25 3.80
CA SER A 6 1.85 20.15 2.34
C SER A 6 1.12 18.93 1.74
N ALA A 7 1.09 17.82 2.46
CA ALA A 7 0.38 16.61 2.05
C ALA A 7 -1.14 16.75 2.10
N ALA A 8 -1.71 17.45 3.10
CA ALA A 8 -3.14 17.75 3.13
C ALA A 8 -3.55 18.65 1.96
N SER A 9 -2.73 19.66 1.64
CA SER A 9 -2.93 20.53 0.49
C SER A 9 -2.88 19.76 -0.83
N ASP A 10 -2.03 18.76 -0.96
CA ASP A 10 -1.96 17.91 -2.16
C ASP A 10 -3.25 17.11 -2.38
N VAL A 11 -3.80 16.50 -1.33
CA VAL A 11 -5.07 15.76 -1.43
C VAL A 11 -6.22 16.65 -1.86
N TYR A 12 -6.37 17.83 -1.25
CA TYR A 12 -7.41 18.80 -1.65
C TYR A 12 -7.30 19.25 -3.09
N LYS A 13 -6.08 19.53 -3.55
CA LYS A 13 -5.84 19.89 -4.96
C LYS A 13 -6.27 18.77 -5.90
N ARG A 14 -5.91 17.53 -5.59
CA ARG A 14 -6.29 16.35 -6.40
C ARG A 14 -7.79 16.18 -6.46
N GLN A 15 -8.50 16.27 -5.32
CA GLN A 15 -9.95 16.17 -5.28
C GLN A 15 -10.61 17.29 -6.11
N ALA A 16 -10.19 18.55 -5.94
CA ALA A 16 -10.70 19.67 -6.71
C ALA A 16 -10.46 19.48 -8.22
N MET A 17 -9.24 19.10 -8.62
CA MET A 17 -8.88 18.89 -10.02
C MET A 17 -9.62 17.72 -10.68
N THR A 18 -10.02 16.71 -9.92
CA THR A 18 -10.76 15.55 -10.46
C THR A 18 -12.26 15.78 -10.50
N THR A 19 -12.81 16.69 -9.71
CA THR A 19 -14.25 16.89 -9.57
C THR A 19 -14.77 18.19 -10.21
N GLN A 20 -13.97 19.27 -10.21
CA GLN A 20 -14.37 20.59 -10.70
C GLN A 20 -13.87 20.84 -12.13
N ASP A 21 -14.64 21.51 -12.96
CA ASP A 21 -14.23 21.87 -14.32
C ASP A 21 -12.99 22.78 -14.33
N LYS A 22 -12.99 23.74 -13.44
CA LYS A 22 -11.88 24.64 -13.13
C LYS A 22 -11.62 24.60 -11.63
N ALA A 23 -10.49 24.00 -11.24
CA ALA A 23 -10.12 23.86 -9.85
C ALA A 23 -9.39 25.11 -9.35
N THR A 24 -9.86 25.66 -8.25
CA THR A 24 -9.16 26.72 -7.53
C THR A 24 -8.92 26.28 -6.10
N PHE A 25 -7.67 26.44 -5.65
CA PHE A 25 -7.26 26.16 -4.29
C PHE A 25 -6.25 27.23 -3.84
N ASP A 26 -6.57 27.92 -2.78
CA ASP A 26 -5.75 28.98 -2.19
C ASP A 26 -5.21 28.48 -0.84
N GLY A 27 -4.10 27.79 -0.85
CA GLY A 27 -3.41 27.29 0.34
C GLY A 27 -2.16 28.11 0.68
N GLU A 28 -1.71 28.03 1.92
CA GLU A 28 -0.54 28.77 2.42
C GLU A 28 0.73 28.51 1.61
N TYR A 29 0.97 27.24 1.20
CA TYR A 29 2.19 26.82 0.50
C TYR A 29 1.98 26.54 -1.00
N TYR A 30 0.75 26.26 -1.40
CA TYR A 30 0.43 25.90 -2.77
C TYR A 30 -0.88 26.54 -3.17
N GLN A 31 -0.89 27.11 -4.35
CA GLN A 31 -2.07 27.73 -4.95
C GLN A 31 -2.28 27.16 -6.35
N ILE A 32 -3.53 26.93 -6.71
CA ILE A 32 -3.96 26.69 -8.09
C ILE A 32 -5.13 27.61 -8.39
N ASN A 33 -5.12 28.21 -9.57
CA ASN A 33 -6.18 29.11 -10.00
C ASN A 33 -6.74 28.64 -11.35
N GLU A 34 -8.04 28.33 -11.37
CA GLU A 34 -8.76 27.84 -12.53
C GLU A 34 -8.06 26.72 -13.31
N ALA A 35 -7.36 25.82 -12.59
CA ALA A 35 -6.63 24.71 -13.21
C ALA A 35 -7.59 23.71 -13.87
N ILE A 36 -7.28 23.31 -15.10
CA ILE A 36 -8.08 22.39 -15.91
C ILE A 36 -7.42 21.02 -15.89
N ASN A 37 -8.20 19.98 -15.57
CA ASN A 37 -7.80 18.58 -15.66
C ASN A 37 -8.82 17.83 -16.53
N GLN A 38 -8.48 17.56 -17.78
CA GLN A 38 -9.32 16.89 -18.77
C GLN A 38 -8.54 15.77 -19.48
N PRO A 39 -9.19 14.62 -19.76
CA PRO A 39 -10.57 14.26 -19.45
C PRO A 39 -10.80 14.02 -17.97
N LYS A 40 -12.03 14.22 -17.50
CA LYS A 40 -12.42 13.90 -16.11
C LYS A 40 -12.45 12.37 -15.90
N PRO A 41 -12.16 11.89 -14.67
CA PRO A 41 -12.27 10.48 -14.34
C PRO A 41 -13.69 9.95 -14.55
N LEU A 42 -13.79 8.69 -14.99
CA LEU A 42 -15.07 7.99 -15.07
C LEU A 42 -15.60 7.61 -13.69
N GLN A 43 -14.70 7.31 -12.76
CA GLN A 43 -15.04 6.99 -11.36
C GLN A 43 -15.57 8.22 -10.64
N LYS A 44 -16.60 8.02 -9.83
CA LYS A 44 -17.27 9.08 -9.06
C LYS A 44 -17.17 8.78 -7.57
N PRO A 45 -16.97 9.80 -6.71
CA PRO A 45 -16.76 11.21 -7.05
C PRO A 45 -15.40 11.50 -7.69
N TYR A 46 -14.39 10.64 -7.48
CA TYR A 46 -13.02 10.67 -8.04
C TYR A 46 -12.42 9.25 -7.96
N PRO A 47 -11.29 8.99 -8.65
CA PRO A 47 -10.55 7.74 -8.48
C PRO A 47 -10.10 7.56 -7.03
N PRO A 48 -10.18 6.34 -6.46
CA PRO A 48 -9.76 6.09 -5.08
C PRO A 48 -8.35 6.59 -4.79
N LEU A 49 -8.17 7.24 -3.65
CA LEU A 49 -6.90 7.80 -3.21
C LEU A 49 -6.12 6.79 -2.39
N TRP A 50 -4.96 6.40 -2.89
CA TRP A 50 -4.02 5.52 -2.20
C TRP A 50 -3.00 6.36 -1.43
N VAL A 51 -2.91 6.12 -0.13
CA VAL A 51 -1.92 6.75 0.75
C VAL A 51 -0.88 5.69 1.13
N CYS A 52 0.30 5.82 0.53
CA CYS A 52 1.40 4.89 0.77
C CYS A 52 2.31 5.39 1.90
N GLY A 53 2.83 4.43 2.68
CA GLY A 53 3.77 4.71 3.77
C GLY A 53 3.15 4.59 5.16
N GLY A 54 4.00 4.22 6.12
CA GLY A 54 3.60 3.86 7.49
C GLY A 54 3.85 4.94 8.54
N GLY A 55 4.04 6.20 8.16
CA GLY A 55 4.29 7.29 9.11
C GLY A 55 3.09 7.57 10.02
N GLU A 56 3.23 7.27 11.30
CA GLU A 56 2.12 7.21 12.25
C GLU A 56 1.48 8.56 12.55
N LYS A 57 2.30 9.60 12.69
CA LYS A 57 1.82 10.95 13.09
C LYS A 57 1.22 11.75 11.93
N VAL A 58 1.69 11.51 10.70
CA VAL A 58 1.32 12.31 9.53
C VAL A 58 0.60 11.44 8.50
N THR A 59 1.23 10.37 7.99
CA THR A 59 0.70 9.57 6.89
C THR A 59 -0.60 8.88 7.26
N LEU A 60 -0.65 8.19 8.41
CA LEU A 60 -1.87 7.51 8.86
C LEU A 60 -2.99 8.50 9.24
N LYS A 61 -2.64 9.69 9.75
CA LYS A 61 -3.62 10.76 9.98
C LYS A 61 -4.22 11.28 8.66
N LEU A 62 -3.41 11.42 7.61
CA LEU A 62 -3.90 11.82 6.28
C LEU A 62 -4.75 10.72 5.64
N LEU A 63 -4.33 9.46 5.78
CA LEU A 63 -5.12 8.31 5.36
C LEU A 63 -6.50 8.32 6.02
N ALA A 64 -6.56 8.46 7.35
CA ALA A 64 -7.80 8.53 8.09
C ALA A 64 -8.71 9.67 7.63
N LYS A 65 -8.13 10.80 7.21
CA LYS A 65 -8.90 11.98 6.83
C LYS A 65 -9.34 11.98 5.37
N TYR A 66 -8.54 11.44 4.46
CA TYR A 66 -8.73 11.68 3.02
C TYR A 66 -8.56 10.45 2.14
N GLY A 67 -7.83 9.42 2.60
CA GLY A 67 -7.48 8.28 1.76
C GLY A 67 -8.56 7.22 1.72
N ASP A 68 -8.64 6.49 0.62
CA ASP A 68 -9.53 5.34 0.46
C ASP A 68 -8.78 4.03 0.67
N TYR A 69 -7.46 4.02 0.40
CA TYR A 69 -6.58 2.88 0.54
C TYR A 69 -5.30 3.24 1.30
N GLY A 70 -4.96 2.47 2.31
CA GLY A 70 -3.66 2.49 2.97
C GLY A 70 -2.76 1.37 2.45
N ASN A 71 -1.51 1.67 2.13
CA ASN A 71 -0.58 0.68 1.59
C ASN A 71 0.73 0.64 2.40
N TRP A 72 1.03 -0.53 2.99
CA TRP A 72 2.16 -0.71 3.91
C TRP A 72 3.06 -1.86 3.47
N ASP A 73 4.37 -1.73 3.77
CA ASP A 73 5.38 -2.77 3.62
C ASP A 73 5.88 -3.15 5.02
N VAL A 74 5.19 -4.06 5.67
CA VAL A 74 5.41 -4.49 7.05
C VAL A 74 5.09 -5.97 7.21
N ASP A 75 5.56 -6.58 8.32
CA ASP A 75 5.11 -7.89 8.77
C ASP A 75 3.70 -7.84 9.41
N VAL A 76 3.19 -8.98 9.85
CA VAL A 76 1.84 -9.09 10.45
C VAL A 76 1.72 -8.22 11.70
N ASP A 77 2.71 -8.24 12.59
CA ASP A 77 2.69 -7.42 13.81
C ASP A 77 2.71 -5.92 13.49
N GLY A 78 3.52 -5.52 12.52
CA GLY A 78 3.54 -4.16 11.99
C GLY A 78 2.21 -3.76 11.38
N PHE A 79 1.54 -4.68 10.67
CA PHE A 79 0.22 -4.43 10.08
C PHE A 79 -0.86 -4.22 11.16
N ILE A 80 -0.88 -5.05 12.19
CA ILE A 80 -1.76 -4.92 13.36
C ILE A 80 -1.50 -3.56 14.05
N HIS A 81 -0.23 -3.22 14.27
CA HIS A 81 0.14 -1.96 14.90
C HIS A 81 -0.32 -0.74 14.09
N LYS A 82 -0.09 -0.72 12.76
CA LYS A 82 -0.54 0.36 11.87
C LYS A 82 -2.06 0.47 11.83
N SER A 83 -2.76 -0.66 11.79
CA SER A 83 -4.22 -0.74 11.81
C SER A 83 -4.80 -0.12 13.08
N LYS A 84 -4.19 -0.41 14.24
CA LYS A 84 -4.60 0.19 15.52
C LYS A 84 -4.47 1.72 15.50
N ILE A 85 -3.32 2.24 15.08
CA ILE A 85 -3.09 3.70 14.99
C ILE A 85 -4.03 4.36 13.98
N LEU A 86 -4.25 3.72 12.83
CA LEU A 86 -5.22 4.22 11.86
C LEU A 86 -6.63 4.32 12.47
N LYS A 87 -7.06 3.30 13.22
CA LYS A 87 -8.35 3.29 13.90
C LYS A 87 -8.48 4.43 14.92
N GLU A 88 -7.42 4.72 15.66
CA GLU A 88 -7.37 5.88 16.57
C GLU A 88 -7.53 7.21 15.81
N HIS A 89 -6.83 7.37 14.68
CA HIS A 89 -6.99 8.55 13.83
C HIS A 89 -8.39 8.66 13.21
N CYS A 90 -9.00 7.54 12.79
CA CYS A 90 -10.37 7.53 12.29
C CYS A 90 -11.37 8.01 13.34
N ASN A 91 -11.23 7.56 14.58
CA ASN A 91 -12.07 8.02 15.70
C ASN A 91 -11.97 9.55 15.89
N VAL A 92 -10.76 10.11 15.84
CA VAL A 92 -10.56 11.57 15.94
C VAL A 92 -11.17 12.31 14.75
N GLN A 93 -11.15 11.74 13.55
CA GLN A 93 -11.72 12.32 12.34
C GLN A 93 -13.23 12.06 12.18
N GLN A 94 -13.86 11.30 13.08
CA GLN A 94 -15.26 10.85 13.00
C GLN A 94 -15.55 10.11 11.68
N ARG A 95 -14.62 9.27 11.24
CA ARG A 95 -14.72 8.47 10.04
C ARG A 95 -14.77 6.98 10.39
N GLU A 96 -15.61 6.23 9.70
CA GLU A 96 -15.67 4.79 9.87
C GLU A 96 -14.39 4.12 9.33
N TYR A 97 -13.73 3.35 10.20
CA TYR A 97 -12.48 2.66 9.87
C TYR A 97 -12.65 1.65 8.72
N SER A 98 -13.81 0.99 8.64
CA SER A 98 -14.16 0.01 7.61
C SER A 98 -14.27 0.59 6.19
N GLU A 99 -14.40 1.91 6.05
CA GLU A 99 -14.39 2.57 4.74
C GLU A 99 -13.00 2.58 4.09
N ILE A 100 -11.94 2.39 4.89
CA ILE A 100 -10.56 2.43 4.41
C ILE A 100 -10.07 1.01 4.18
N LYS A 101 -9.66 0.72 2.94
CA LYS A 101 -9.03 -0.54 2.58
C LYS A 101 -7.57 -0.54 2.99
N LYS A 102 -7.14 -1.60 3.68
CA LYS A 102 -5.77 -1.78 4.16
C LYS A 102 -5.08 -2.81 3.27
N THR A 103 -3.91 -2.46 2.75
CA THR A 103 -3.22 -3.29 1.77
C THR A 103 -1.77 -3.52 2.17
N LEU A 104 -1.29 -4.73 1.89
CA LEU A 104 0.11 -5.11 2.01
C LEU A 104 0.79 -4.97 0.66
N HIS A 105 1.96 -4.37 0.63
CA HIS A 105 2.84 -4.29 -0.52
C HIS A 105 4.17 -4.94 -0.15
N THR A 106 4.56 -6.02 -0.83
CA THR A 106 5.78 -6.73 -0.48
C THR A 106 6.32 -7.57 -1.64
N ASN A 107 7.59 -7.98 -1.53
CA ASN A 107 8.13 -9.02 -2.40
C ASN A 107 7.55 -10.39 -2.03
N VAL A 108 7.22 -11.18 -3.04
CA VAL A 108 6.77 -12.56 -2.90
C VAL A 108 7.74 -13.46 -3.66
N ILE A 109 8.40 -14.36 -2.96
CA ILE A 109 9.30 -15.37 -3.52
C ILE A 109 9.01 -16.67 -2.76
N ILE A 110 8.54 -17.69 -3.48
CA ILE A 110 8.09 -18.93 -2.87
C ILE A 110 8.92 -20.09 -3.43
N GLY A 111 9.58 -20.84 -2.54
CA GLY A 111 10.22 -22.10 -2.88
C GLY A 111 9.39 -23.30 -2.44
N ASP A 112 9.34 -24.37 -3.24
CA ASP A 112 8.73 -25.64 -2.82
C ASP A 112 9.44 -26.27 -1.62
N ASN A 113 10.72 -25.95 -1.46
CA ASN A 113 11.57 -26.33 -0.33
C ASN A 113 12.73 -25.33 -0.21
N GLN A 114 13.51 -25.45 0.88
CA GLN A 114 14.62 -24.52 1.14
C GLN A 114 15.64 -24.45 -0.01
N LYS A 115 16.01 -25.58 -0.59
CA LYS A 115 16.96 -25.62 -1.71
C LYS A 115 16.45 -24.88 -2.94
N ASP A 116 15.17 -24.99 -3.24
CA ASP A 116 14.54 -24.28 -4.35
C ASP A 116 14.50 -22.77 -4.07
N LEU A 117 14.11 -22.37 -2.87
CA LEU A 117 14.14 -20.97 -2.42
C LEU A 117 15.54 -20.37 -2.56
N ASP A 118 16.58 -21.06 -2.07
CA ASP A 118 17.97 -20.60 -2.15
C ASP A 118 18.42 -20.41 -3.61
N ASN A 119 18.05 -21.31 -4.50
CA ASN A 119 18.35 -21.21 -5.93
C ASN A 119 17.64 -19.99 -6.58
N LYS A 120 16.38 -19.75 -6.24
CA LYS A 120 15.63 -18.59 -6.72
C LYS A 120 16.25 -17.29 -6.22
N LEU A 121 16.52 -17.18 -4.92
CA LEU A 121 17.17 -16.00 -4.32
C LEU A 121 18.51 -15.71 -4.98
N LYS A 122 19.37 -16.72 -5.14
CA LYS A 122 20.67 -16.56 -5.81
C LYS A 122 20.49 -15.96 -7.22
N LYS A 123 19.60 -16.51 -8.02
CA LYS A 123 19.36 -16.03 -9.39
C LYS A 123 18.76 -14.62 -9.40
N ILE A 124 17.85 -14.30 -8.48
CA ILE A 124 17.28 -12.95 -8.33
C ILE A 124 18.38 -11.94 -8.01
N ILE A 125 19.26 -12.27 -7.05
CA ILE A 125 20.38 -11.40 -6.66
C ILE A 125 21.35 -11.20 -7.82
N GLU A 126 21.67 -12.24 -8.58
CA GLU A 126 22.52 -12.14 -9.78
C GLU A 126 21.93 -11.18 -10.83
N ILE A 127 20.60 -11.17 -11.00
CA ILE A 127 19.91 -10.31 -11.97
C ILE A 127 19.75 -8.87 -11.47
N THR A 128 19.38 -8.70 -10.20
CA THR A 128 18.98 -7.40 -9.65
C THR A 128 20.11 -6.63 -8.99
N GLY A 129 21.12 -7.34 -8.49
CA GLY A 129 22.19 -6.77 -7.66
C GLY A 129 21.72 -6.35 -6.26
N ILE A 130 20.47 -6.64 -5.89
CA ILE A 130 19.91 -6.29 -4.58
C ILE A 130 20.37 -7.33 -3.55
N PRO A 131 20.88 -6.90 -2.37
CA PRO A 131 21.32 -7.81 -1.32
C PRO A 131 20.21 -8.75 -0.84
N GLU A 132 20.59 -9.98 -0.45
CA GLU A 132 19.66 -11.04 -0.02
C GLU A 132 18.78 -10.62 1.15
N GLU A 133 19.33 -9.87 2.10
CA GLU A 133 18.60 -9.40 3.30
C GLU A 133 17.38 -8.53 2.94
N MET A 134 17.44 -7.83 1.82
CA MET A 134 16.33 -7.01 1.34
C MET A 134 15.13 -7.86 0.90
N TYR A 135 15.37 -9.12 0.51
CA TYR A 135 14.32 -10.07 0.17
C TYR A 135 13.89 -10.88 1.40
N THR A 136 14.84 -11.47 2.10
CA THR A 136 14.57 -12.38 3.23
C THR A 136 13.97 -11.71 4.45
N SER A 137 14.07 -10.37 4.55
CA SER A 137 13.37 -9.57 5.54
C SER A 137 11.86 -9.40 5.26
N LYS A 138 11.37 -9.84 4.08
CA LYS A 138 9.97 -9.67 3.70
C LYS A 138 9.11 -10.85 4.16
N PRO A 139 7.86 -10.58 4.60
CA PRO A 139 7.00 -11.60 5.21
C PRO A 139 6.60 -12.73 4.26
N LEU A 140 6.56 -12.49 2.94
CA LEU A 140 6.13 -13.46 1.93
C LEU A 140 7.31 -14.00 1.09
N VAL A 141 8.49 -14.06 1.69
CA VAL A 141 9.67 -14.72 1.12
C VAL A 141 10.01 -15.93 1.97
N GLY A 142 9.86 -17.13 1.40
CA GLY A 142 10.03 -18.36 2.15
C GLY A 142 9.62 -19.62 1.41
N VAL A 143 9.61 -20.73 2.14
CA VAL A 143 9.01 -21.97 1.66
C VAL A 143 7.50 -21.88 1.65
N LYS A 144 6.87 -22.61 0.76
CA LYS A 144 5.43 -22.56 0.44
C LYS A 144 4.54 -22.58 1.66
N GLU A 145 4.73 -23.54 2.57
CA GLU A 145 3.90 -23.72 3.76
C GLU A 145 3.93 -22.46 4.62
N LYS A 146 5.12 -21.93 4.89
CA LYS A 146 5.29 -20.73 5.70
C LYS A 146 4.66 -19.49 5.07
N VAL A 147 4.84 -19.31 3.76
CA VAL A 147 4.24 -18.15 3.06
C VAL A 147 2.73 -18.24 3.07
N PHE A 148 2.17 -19.44 2.91
CA PHE A 148 0.71 -19.64 2.95
C PHE A 148 0.12 -19.38 4.33
N GLU A 149 0.80 -19.83 5.41
CA GLU A 149 0.43 -19.49 6.80
C GLU A 149 0.44 -17.97 7.01
N THR A 150 1.50 -17.30 6.55
CA THR A 150 1.60 -15.83 6.69
C THR A 150 0.51 -15.08 5.90
N ILE A 151 0.10 -15.59 4.73
CA ILE A 151 -1.04 -15.01 3.99
C ILE A 151 -2.34 -15.17 4.80
N ASP A 152 -2.59 -16.34 5.40
CA ASP A 152 -3.77 -16.55 6.27
C ASP A 152 -3.75 -15.62 7.50
N GLU A 153 -2.57 -15.38 8.07
CA GLU A 153 -2.41 -14.41 9.16
C GLU A 153 -2.81 -12.99 8.70
N PHE A 154 -2.35 -12.53 7.53
CA PHE A 154 -2.75 -11.23 6.99
C PHE A 154 -4.24 -11.13 6.70
N GLU A 155 -4.87 -12.18 6.18
CA GLU A 155 -6.32 -12.23 5.99
C GLU A 155 -7.06 -12.09 7.32
N SER A 156 -6.59 -12.78 8.37
CA SER A 156 -7.19 -12.76 9.70
C SER A 156 -7.17 -11.37 10.37
N VAL A 157 -6.23 -10.51 9.96
CA VAL A 157 -6.09 -9.13 10.48
C VAL A 157 -6.63 -8.07 9.53
N GLU A 158 -7.57 -8.44 8.68
CA GLU A 158 -8.28 -7.55 7.75
C GLU A 158 -7.38 -6.86 6.71
N CYS A 159 -6.37 -7.56 6.18
CA CYS A 159 -5.65 -7.13 5.00
C CYS A 159 -6.55 -7.34 3.76
N ASP A 160 -7.02 -6.26 3.15
CA ASP A 160 -7.99 -6.32 2.05
C ASP A 160 -7.36 -6.73 0.70
N TYR A 161 -6.09 -6.35 0.46
CA TYR A 161 -5.39 -6.64 -0.80
C TYR A 161 -3.90 -6.89 -0.58
N LEU A 162 -3.36 -7.83 -1.34
CA LEU A 162 -1.92 -8.05 -1.51
C LEU A 162 -1.45 -7.46 -2.84
N ILE A 163 -0.47 -6.54 -2.78
CA ILE A 163 0.26 -6.04 -3.94
C ILE A 163 1.62 -6.74 -3.95
N ALA A 164 1.71 -7.81 -4.74
CA ALA A 164 2.86 -8.67 -4.80
C ALA A 164 3.88 -8.21 -5.86
N TYR A 165 5.12 -7.97 -5.46
CA TYR A 165 6.25 -7.96 -6.37
C TYR A 165 6.82 -9.36 -6.47
N VAL A 166 6.80 -9.92 -7.65
CA VAL A 166 7.27 -11.29 -7.95
C VAL A 166 8.53 -11.21 -8.81
N PRO A 167 9.73 -11.18 -8.22
CA PRO A 167 10.97 -10.94 -8.96
C PRO A 167 11.31 -12.03 -9.99
N ASP A 168 10.81 -13.24 -9.80
CA ASP A 168 11.02 -14.38 -10.67
C ASP A 168 9.88 -14.61 -11.71
N ILE A 169 8.97 -13.66 -11.87
CA ILE A 169 7.76 -13.77 -12.70
C ILE A 169 8.01 -14.25 -14.14
N VAL A 170 9.20 -13.95 -14.70
CA VAL A 170 9.54 -14.29 -16.11
C VAL A 170 10.09 -15.72 -16.25
N TRP A 171 10.71 -16.29 -15.20
CA TRP A 171 11.45 -17.54 -15.29
C TRP A 171 11.22 -18.52 -14.13
N GLY A 172 10.60 -18.08 -13.06
CA GLY A 172 10.25 -18.89 -11.89
C GLY A 172 8.78 -19.29 -11.89
N ASP A 173 8.37 -19.95 -10.83
CA ASP A 173 7.03 -20.47 -10.64
C ASP A 173 6.32 -19.90 -9.40
N THR A 174 6.91 -18.90 -8.75
CA THR A 174 6.33 -18.24 -7.56
C THR A 174 4.87 -17.83 -7.81
N LEU A 175 4.57 -17.27 -9.00
CA LEU A 175 3.20 -16.84 -9.32
C LEU A 175 2.24 -18.04 -9.47
N ASP A 176 2.71 -19.17 -10.04
CA ASP A 176 1.90 -20.37 -10.20
C ASP A 176 1.65 -21.06 -8.85
N ILE A 177 2.64 -21.05 -7.95
CA ILE A 177 2.46 -21.51 -6.57
C ILE A 177 1.46 -20.62 -5.83
N LEU A 178 1.58 -19.30 -5.95
CA LEU A 178 0.68 -18.33 -5.29
C LEU A 178 -0.77 -18.49 -5.75
N LYS A 179 -1.04 -18.72 -7.04
CA LYS A 179 -2.39 -18.97 -7.57
C LYS A 179 -3.11 -20.15 -6.90
N ASN A 180 -2.38 -21.12 -6.40
CA ASN A 180 -2.98 -22.28 -5.71
C ASN A 180 -3.43 -21.92 -4.28
N LYS A 181 -3.06 -20.75 -3.76
CA LYS A 181 -3.47 -20.25 -2.46
C LYS A 181 -4.66 -19.28 -2.55
N LEU A 182 -4.72 -18.51 -3.62
CA LEU A 182 -5.76 -17.49 -3.88
C LEU A 182 -6.98 -18.08 -4.60
#